data_72766b98cf86c6194f39e762c888357a
#
_entry.id   72766b98cf86c6194f39e762c888357a
#
_cell.length_a   1.000
_cell.length_b   1.000
_cell.length_c   1.000
_cell.angle_alpha   90.00
_cell.angle_beta   90.00
_cell.angle_gamma   90.00
#
_symmetry.space_group_name_H-M   'P 1'
#
loop_
_entity.id
_entity.type
_entity.pdbx_description
1 polymer ?
#
loop_
_entity_poly.entity_id
_entity_poly.type
_entity_poly.pdbx_seq_one_letter_code
_entity_poly.pdbx_strand_id
1 'polypeptide(L)'
;EYSVSLQSAYSVITHLNREKYIPVLIGISNAGDWFQYEGELEKISADEWCNEKDCTPVVVSPNRTVHGIFTIKNRKLEELPIDAVFPILHGKNGEDGTIQGLFELAGIPVVGCGVLSSALCMDKDRAHKLVQSAGICVPKSFVIHKGMDLKLVSMQAEQIGYPLFVKPIGAGSSYGITKITEQTQLPASLKL
;
A
#
# COMPACT_ATOMS: atom_id res chain seq x y z
N GLU A 1 -3.17 -1.10 8.12
CA GLU A 1 -2.08 -0.31 7.49
C GLU A 1 -2.41 1.18 7.37
N TYR A 2 -3.71 1.57 7.32
CA TYR A 2 -4.15 2.97 7.19
C TYR A 2 -3.55 3.89 8.27
N SER A 3 -3.64 3.54 9.56
CA SER A 3 -3.07 4.34 10.64
C SER A 3 -1.55 4.49 10.54
N VAL A 4 -0.85 3.48 10.02
CA VAL A 4 0.60 3.54 9.77
C VAL A 4 0.91 4.53 8.64
N SER A 5 0.08 4.57 7.60
CA SER A 5 0.19 5.55 6.52
C SER A 5 0.08 6.99 7.04
N LEU A 6 -0.87 7.26 7.93
CA LEU A 6 -1.06 8.58 8.54
C LEU A 6 0.18 9.04 9.34
N GLN A 7 0.76 8.14 10.15
CA GLN A 7 1.97 8.45 10.92
C GLN A 7 3.17 8.72 10.00
N SER A 8 3.34 7.89 8.98
CA SER A 8 4.42 8.06 7.99
C SER A 8 4.24 9.35 7.19
N ALA A 9 3.02 9.66 6.75
CA ALA A 9 2.71 10.89 6.03
C ALA A 9 3.01 12.13 6.88
N TYR A 10 2.54 12.16 8.14
CA TYR A 10 2.85 13.24 9.07
C TYR A 10 4.36 13.44 9.21
N SER A 11 5.12 12.37 9.41
CA SER A 11 6.58 12.44 9.54
C SER A 11 7.24 12.99 8.28
N VAL A 12 6.84 12.54 7.09
CA VAL A 12 7.40 13.02 5.82
C VAL A 12 7.06 14.50 5.60
N ILE A 13 5.81 14.89 5.80
CA ILE A 13 5.35 16.27 5.55
C ILE A 13 6.05 17.28 6.47
N THR A 14 6.26 16.92 7.74
CA THR A 14 6.93 17.80 8.72
C THR A 14 8.42 17.98 8.43
N HIS A 15 9.06 17.02 7.76
CA HIS A 15 10.49 17.08 7.42
C HIS A 15 10.76 17.49 5.96
N LEU A 16 9.69 17.75 5.17
CA LEU A 16 9.85 18.16 3.78
C LEU A 16 10.48 19.56 3.68
N ASN A 17 11.48 19.70 2.80
CA ASN A 17 12.10 20.98 2.53
C ASN A 17 11.15 21.91 1.78
N ARG A 18 10.56 22.89 2.50
CA ARG A 18 9.58 23.86 1.99
C ARG A 18 10.17 24.94 1.09
N GLU A 19 11.48 25.10 1.04
CA GLU A 19 12.15 26.00 0.11
C GLU A 19 12.21 25.42 -1.31
N LYS A 20 12.18 24.07 -1.42
CA LYS A 20 12.26 23.36 -2.70
C LYS A 20 10.93 22.81 -3.19
N TYR A 21 10.00 22.51 -2.30
CA TYR A 21 8.76 21.80 -2.60
C TYR A 21 7.54 22.50 -2.01
N ILE A 22 6.51 22.61 -2.80
CA ILE A 22 5.18 23.05 -2.38
C ILE A 22 4.29 21.81 -2.33
N PRO A 23 4.07 21.21 -1.16
CA PRO A 23 3.27 20.00 -1.08
C PRO A 23 1.77 20.30 -1.22
N VAL A 24 1.12 19.51 -2.05
CA VAL A 24 -0.31 19.37 -2.12
C VAL A 24 -0.67 18.08 -1.38
N LEU A 25 -1.38 18.18 -0.27
CA LEU A 25 -1.71 17.03 0.57
C LEU A 25 -2.98 16.38 0.05
N ILE A 26 -2.87 15.13 -0.39
CA ILE A 26 -4.01 14.33 -0.82
C ILE A 26 -4.22 13.20 0.18
N GLY A 27 -5.34 13.25 0.89
CA GLY A 27 -5.77 12.21 1.80
C GLY A 27 -6.76 11.25 1.11
N ILE A 28 -6.65 9.97 1.44
CA ILE A 28 -7.61 8.93 1.02
C ILE A 28 -8.28 8.40 2.27
N SER A 29 -9.59 8.54 2.36
CA SER A 29 -10.36 8.05 3.51
C SER A 29 -10.39 6.51 3.60
N ASN A 30 -10.81 5.98 4.74
CA ASN A 30 -11.03 4.54 4.89
C ASN A 30 -12.09 3.97 3.91
N ALA A 31 -13.00 4.82 3.41
CA ALA A 31 -13.97 4.46 2.39
C ALA A 31 -13.38 4.47 0.97
N GLY A 32 -12.17 5.02 0.79
CA GLY A 32 -11.52 5.14 -0.50
C GLY A 32 -11.79 6.46 -1.23
N ASP A 33 -12.42 7.43 -0.58
CA ASP A 33 -12.66 8.76 -1.14
C ASP A 33 -11.43 9.65 -1.04
N TRP A 34 -11.19 10.45 -2.04
CA TRP A 34 -10.00 11.27 -2.18
C TRP A 34 -10.29 12.74 -1.94
N PHE A 35 -9.44 13.38 -1.13
CA PHE A 35 -9.58 14.78 -0.77
C PHE A 35 -8.23 15.50 -0.80
N GLN A 36 -8.23 16.76 -1.30
CA GLN A 36 -7.20 17.70 -0.96
C GLN A 36 -7.43 18.14 0.50
N TYR A 37 -6.38 18.06 1.31
CA TYR A 37 -6.41 18.44 2.71
C TYR A 37 -5.63 19.75 2.94
N GLU A 38 -6.26 20.71 3.57
CA GLU A 38 -5.70 22.05 3.85
C GLU A 38 -5.75 22.41 5.34
N GLY A 39 -5.84 21.43 6.24
CA GLY A 39 -5.91 21.62 7.69
C GLY A 39 -4.56 21.52 8.40
N GLU A 40 -4.63 21.46 9.73
CA GLU A 40 -3.47 21.32 10.63
C GLU A 40 -2.83 19.94 10.48
N LEU A 41 -1.48 19.87 10.41
CA LEU A 41 -0.76 18.60 10.16
C LEU A 41 -0.95 17.58 11.28
N GLU A 42 -1.09 18.05 12.52
CA GLU A 42 -1.30 17.22 13.72
C GLU A 42 -2.56 16.36 13.63
N LYS A 43 -3.59 16.85 12.96
CA LYS A 43 -4.83 16.10 12.72
C LYS A 43 -4.62 14.87 11.82
N ILE A 44 -3.57 14.87 10.97
CA ILE A 44 -3.25 13.70 10.14
C ILE A 44 -2.83 12.54 11.04
N SER A 45 -1.88 12.77 11.95
CA SER A 45 -1.41 11.73 12.87
C SER A 45 -2.47 11.29 13.89
N ALA A 46 -3.42 12.18 14.23
CA ALA A 46 -4.53 11.88 15.12
C ALA A 46 -5.72 11.19 14.43
N ASP A 47 -5.70 11.00 13.11
CA ASP A 47 -6.83 10.50 12.30
C ASP A 47 -8.08 11.39 12.37
N GLU A 48 -7.87 12.70 12.50
CA GLU A 48 -8.92 13.73 12.56
C GLU A 48 -8.94 14.63 11.31
N TRP A 49 -8.15 14.28 10.29
CA TRP A 49 -7.96 15.09 9.08
C TRP A 49 -9.19 15.12 8.17
N CYS A 50 -9.95 14.01 8.08
CA CYS A 50 -11.05 13.86 7.13
C CYS A 50 -12.33 14.52 7.65
N ASN A 51 -12.47 15.81 7.39
CA ASN A 51 -13.63 16.61 7.78
C ASN A 51 -14.03 17.61 6.67
N GLU A 52 -15.28 18.07 6.68
CA GLU A 52 -15.85 18.95 5.64
C GLU A 52 -15.16 20.33 5.53
N LYS A 53 -14.57 20.82 6.63
CA LYS A 53 -13.96 22.13 6.69
C LYS A 53 -12.61 22.17 5.97
N ASP A 54 -11.81 21.14 6.18
CA ASP A 54 -10.41 21.10 5.76
C ASP A 54 -10.19 20.24 4.52
N CYS A 55 -11.25 19.56 4.01
CA CYS A 55 -11.19 18.63 2.89
C CYS A 55 -11.99 19.10 1.68
N THR A 56 -11.36 19.10 0.51
CA THR A 56 -12.01 19.32 -0.79
C THR A 56 -11.92 18.06 -1.62
N PRO A 57 -13.03 17.49 -2.13
CA PRO A 57 -12.97 16.30 -2.98
C PRO A 57 -12.10 16.52 -4.21
N VAL A 58 -11.34 15.48 -4.61
CA VAL A 58 -10.48 15.53 -5.79
C VAL A 58 -10.69 14.33 -6.70
N VAL A 59 -10.32 14.51 -7.98
CA VAL A 59 -10.31 13.47 -8.99
C VAL A 59 -8.99 13.54 -9.74
N VAL A 60 -8.32 12.39 -9.89
CA VAL A 60 -7.14 12.27 -10.75
C VAL A 60 -7.61 12.06 -12.18
N SER A 61 -7.15 12.91 -13.09
CA SER A 61 -7.41 12.74 -14.52
C SER A 61 -6.40 11.78 -15.13
N PRO A 62 -6.84 10.75 -15.88
CA PRO A 62 -5.92 9.92 -16.65
C PRO A 62 -5.42 10.61 -17.92
N ASN A 63 -5.96 11.79 -18.28
CA ASN A 63 -5.56 12.55 -19.46
C ASN A 63 -4.22 13.26 -19.21
N ARG A 64 -3.20 12.87 -19.96
CA ARG A 64 -1.83 13.39 -19.83
C ARG A 64 -1.72 14.90 -20.07
N THR A 65 -2.65 15.49 -20.84
CA THR A 65 -2.67 16.94 -21.10
C THR A 65 -3.06 17.76 -19.88
N VAL A 66 -3.78 17.17 -18.91
CA VAL A 66 -4.14 17.81 -17.64
C VAL A 66 -2.92 17.87 -16.71
N HIS A 67 -2.12 16.81 -16.67
CA HIS A 67 -0.92 16.70 -15.85
C HIS A 67 -1.12 17.19 -14.42
N GLY A 68 -2.18 16.68 -13.77
CA GLY A 68 -2.60 17.16 -12.46
C GLY A 68 -3.86 16.46 -11.95
N ILE A 69 -4.46 17.09 -10.97
CA ILE A 69 -5.72 16.67 -10.36
C ILE A 69 -6.78 17.76 -10.55
N PHE A 70 -8.04 17.39 -10.41
CA PHE A 70 -9.14 18.34 -10.29
C PHE A 70 -9.64 18.39 -8.86
N THR A 71 -9.77 19.56 -8.29
CA THR A 71 -10.56 19.79 -7.08
C THR A 71 -12.02 20.08 -7.44
N ILE A 72 -12.95 19.64 -6.60
CA ILE A 72 -14.39 19.83 -6.83
C ILE A 72 -14.90 20.85 -5.83
N LYS A 73 -15.01 22.12 -6.25
CA LYS A 73 -15.53 23.23 -5.43
C LYS A 73 -16.83 23.77 -6.03
N ASN A 74 -17.90 23.87 -5.25
CA ASN A 74 -19.17 24.39 -5.70
C ASN A 74 -19.71 23.74 -7.00
N ARG A 75 -19.54 22.41 -7.13
CA ARG A 75 -19.88 21.60 -8.33
C ARG A 75 -19.11 22.02 -9.61
N LYS A 76 -17.98 22.70 -9.46
CA LYS A 76 -17.06 23.04 -10.55
C LYS A 76 -15.75 22.30 -10.35
N LEU A 77 -15.12 21.93 -11.45
CA LEU A 77 -13.79 21.35 -11.49
C LEU A 77 -12.77 22.49 -11.64
N GLU A 78 -11.79 22.52 -10.77
CA GLU A 78 -10.65 23.44 -10.83
C GLU A 78 -9.38 22.60 -11.00
N GLU A 79 -8.60 22.90 -12.03
CA GLU A 79 -7.34 22.19 -12.29
C GLU A 79 -6.29 22.60 -11.24
N LEU A 80 -5.58 21.58 -10.72
CA LEU A 80 -4.43 21.76 -9.86
C LEU A 80 -3.26 20.98 -10.47
N PRO A 81 -2.31 21.67 -11.14
CA PRO A 81 -1.13 21.03 -11.73
C PRO A 81 -0.26 20.38 -10.65
N ILE A 82 0.30 19.20 -10.97
CA ILE A 82 1.16 18.42 -10.06
C ILE A 82 2.41 17.98 -10.83
N ASP A 83 3.59 18.39 -10.37
CA ASP A 83 4.87 18.03 -11.01
C ASP A 83 5.28 16.58 -10.75
N ALA A 84 5.00 16.06 -9.53
CA ALA A 84 5.30 14.70 -9.13
C ALA A 84 4.41 14.26 -7.97
N VAL A 85 4.26 12.95 -7.80
CA VAL A 85 3.53 12.35 -6.68
C VAL A 85 4.46 11.54 -5.82
N PHE A 86 4.34 11.71 -4.51
CA PHE A 86 5.05 10.91 -3.51
C PHE A 86 4.03 10.15 -2.64
N PRO A 87 3.68 8.90 -3.00
CA PRO A 87 2.74 8.10 -2.24
C PRO A 87 3.34 7.69 -0.90
N ILE A 88 2.69 8.09 0.20
CA ILE A 88 3.03 7.63 1.55
C ILE A 88 1.87 6.75 2.03
N LEU A 89 1.72 5.63 1.35
CA LEU A 89 0.63 4.68 1.53
C LEU A 89 1.22 3.30 1.79
N HIS A 90 0.76 2.63 2.85
CA HIS A 90 1.19 1.27 3.16
C HIS A 90 0.12 0.25 2.78
N GLY A 91 0.58 -0.90 2.27
CA GLY A 91 -0.23 -2.07 1.97
C GLY A 91 -0.96 -2.03 0.63
N LYS A 92 -2.11 -2.66 0.60
CA LYS A 92 -2.93 -2.82 -0.61
C LYS A 92 -3.31 -1.48 -1.21
N ASN A 93 -3.27 -1.38 -2.53
CA ASN A 93 -3.49 -0.21 -3.36
C ASN A 93 -2.38 0.87 -3.25
N GLY A 94 -1.59 0.91 -2.17
CA GLY A 94 -0.50 1.86 -1.98
C GLY A 94 0.85 1.36 -2.47
N GLU A 95 1.15 0.08 -2.24
CA GLU A 95 2.47 -0.51 -2.51
C GLU A 95 2.44 -1.62 -3.57
N ASP A 96 1.27 -1.96 -4.13
CA ASP A 96 1.06 -3.10 -5.05
C ASP A 96 1.04 -2.74 -6.53
N GLY A 97 1.39 -1.51 -6.90
CA GLY A 97 1.40 -1.03 -8.27
C GLY A 97 0.10 -0.32 -8.70
N THR A 98 -0.97 -0.39 -7.90
CA THR A 98 -2.27 0.19 -8.26
C THR A 98 -2.21 1.71 -8.35
N ILE A 99 -1.73 2.37 -7.30
CA ILE A 99 -1.59 3.84 -7.28
C ILE A 99 -0.54 4.32 -8.29
N GLN A 100 0.55 3.56 -8.44
CA GLN A 100 1.59 3.84 -9.42
C GLN A 100 1.05 3.82 -10.84
N GLY A 101 0.18 2.83 -11.15
CA GLY A 101 -0.46 2.71 -12.45
C GLY A 101 -1.41 3.87 -12.78
N LEU A 102 -2.15 4.37 -11.79
CA LEU A 102 -3.00 5.54 -11.95
C LEU A 102 -2.20 6.78 -12.39
N PHE A 103 -1.09 7.06 -11.71
CA PHE A 103 -0.27 8.22 -12.03
C PHE A 103 0.59 8.02 -13.29
N GLU A 104 0.98 6.79 -13.60
CA GLU A 104 1.64 6.46 -14.88
C GLU A 104 0.71 6.72 -16.07
N LEU A 105 -0.59 6.36 -15.98
CA LEU A 105 -1.59 6.73 -16.99
C LEU A 105 -1.73 8.24 -17.14
N ALA A 106 -1.80 8.96 -16.00
CA ALA A 106 -1.90 10.42 -15.97
C ALA A 106 -0.63 11.13 -16.48
N GLY A 107 0.49 10.40 -16.65
CA GLY A 107 1.77 10.97 -17.06
C GLY A 107 2.47 11.75 -15.95
N ILE A 108 2.08 11.57 -14.70
CA ILE A 108 2.66 12.27 -13.53
C ILE A 108 3.75 11.37 -12.94
N PRO A 109 5.00 11.87 -12.80
CA PRO A 109 6.08 11.11 -12.17
C PRO A 109 5.74 10.67 -10.75
N VAL A 110 6.07 9.43 -10.41
CA VAL A 110 5.88 8.87 -9.06
C VAL A 110 7.23 8.68 -8.40
N VAL A 111 7.38 9.20 -7.19
CA VAL A 111 8.55 8.93 -6.35
C VAL A 111 8.38 7.56 -5.70
N GLY A 112 9.18 6.60 -6.11
CA GLY A 112 9.11 5.22 -5.63
C GLY A 112 9.29 4.18 -6.73
N CYS A 113 8.88 2.94 -6.46
CA CYS A 113 8.95 1.85 -7.42
C CYS A 113 7.88 2.00 -8.51
N GLY A 114 8.16 1.52 -9.72
CA GLY A 114 7.17 1.43 -10.80
C GLY A 114 6.17 0.29 -10.58
N VAL A 115 5.15 0.23 -11.46
CA VAL A 115 4.03 -0.72 -11.39
C VAL A 115 4.48 -2.17 -11.23
N LEU A 116 5.37 -2.63 -12.12
CA LEU A 116 5.81 -4.03 -12.13
C LEU A 116 6.56 -4.41 -10.85
N SER A 117 7.49 -3.57 -10.42
CA SER A 117 8.29 -3.83 -9.20
C SER A 117 7.42 -3.85 -7.96
N SER A 118 6.49 -2.90 -7.84
CA SER A 118 5.54 -2.83 -6.73
C SER A 118 4.66 -4.09 -6.67
N ALA A 119 4.06 -4.48 -7.80
CA ALA A 119 3.20 -5.67 -7.87
C ALA A 119 3.95 -6.97 -7.53
N LEU A 120 5.17 -7.14 -8.05
CA LEU A 120 6.00 -8.32 -7.79
C LEU A 120 6.46 -8.39 -6.34
N CYS A 121 6.92 -7.27 -5.76
CA CYS A 121 7.43 -7.25 -4.39
C CYS A 121 6.32 -7.39 -3.35
N MET A 122 5.09 -6.97 -3.66
CA MET A 122 3.95 -7.15 -2.77
C MET A 122 3.52 -8.62 -2.68
N ASP A 123 3.62 -9.40 -3.77
CA ASP A 123 3.31 -10.82 -3.80
C ASP A 123 4.50 -11.66 -3.34
N LYS A 124 4.45 -12.15 -2.10
CA LYS A 124 5.56 -12.90 -1.47
C LYS A 124 5.95 -14.16 -2.22
N ASP A 125 5.00 -14.86 -2.84
CA ASP A 125 5.29 -16.09 -3.59
C ASP A 125 6.02 -15.78 -4.89
N ARG A 126 5.53 -14.78 -5.64
CA ARG A 126 6.17 -14.36 -6.89
C ARG A 126 7.54 -13.73 -6.64
N ALA A 127 7.67 -12.89 -5.62
CA ALA A 127 8.95 -12.33 -5.21
C ALA A 127 9.96 -13.42 -4.87
N HIS A 128 9.61 -14.42 -4.06
CA HIS A 128 10.47 -15.55 -3.73
C HIS A 128 10.90 -16.34 -4.96
N LYS A 129 9.97 -16.68 -5.86
CA LYS A 129 10.26 -17.42 -7.09
C LYS A 129 11.22 -16.66 -8.01
N LEU A 130 11.00 -15.35 -8.16
CA LEU A 130 11.84 -14.50 -9.00
C LEU A 130 13.26 -14.40 -8.43
N VAL A 131 13.38 -14.14 -7.14
CA VAL A 131 14.68 -14.01 -6.44
C VAL A 131 15.43 -15.36 -6.46
N GLN A 132 14.72 -16.47 -6.28
CA GLN A 132 15.28 -17.82 -6.37
C GLN A 132 15.79 -18.12 -7.79
N SER A 133 15.06 -17.71 -8.84
CA SER A 133 15.49 -17.91 -10.22
C SER A 133 16.76 -17.12 -10.57
N ALA A 134 17.04 -16.05 -9.83
CA ALA A 134 18.28 -15.28 -9.91
C ALA A 134 19.44 -15.88 -9.08
N GLY A 135 19.27 -17.09 -8.52
CA GLY A 135 20.30 -17.78 -7.75
C GLY A 135 20.43 -17.32 -6.28
N ILE A 136 19.52 -16.48 -5.81
CA ILE A 136 19.53 -15.99 -4.42
C ILE A 136 18.79 -16.97 -3.55
N CYS A 137 19.37 -17.33 -2.39
CA CYS A 137 18.76 -18.25 -1.44
C CYS A 137 17.51 -17.63 -0.80
N VAL A 138 16.41 -18.36 -0.83
CA VAL A 138 15.14 -17.98 -0.19
C VAL A 138 14.68 -19.09 0.78
N PRO A 139 13.91 -18.75 1.82
CA PRO A 139 13.29 -19.75 2.68
C PRO A 139 12.36 -20.68 1.90
N LYS A 140 12.28 -21.95 2.30
CA LYS A 140 11.27 -22.87 1.77
C LYS A 140 9.88 -22.32 2.07
N SER A 141 9.01 -22.33 1.09
CA SER A 141 7.64 -21.87 1.24
C SER A 141 6.70 -22.59 0.27
N PHE A 142 5.41 -22.59 0.59
CA PHE A 142 4.35 -22.99 -0.33
C PHE A 142 3.13 -22.10 -0.13
N VAL A 143 2.28 -22.03 -1.15
CA VAL A 143 1.06 -21.23 -1.12
C VAL A 143 -0.13 -22.11 -0.74
N ILE A 144 -0.93 -21.61 0.19
CA ILE A 144 -2.19 -22.23 0.59
C ILE A 144 -3.33 -21.46 -0.08
N HIS A 145 -4.17 -22.16 -0.81
CA HIS A 145 -5.38 -21.61 -1.41
C HIS A 145 -6.61 -21.99 -0.60
N LYS A 146 -7.63 -21.13 -0.66
CA LYS A 146 -8.93 -21.40 -0.03
C LYS A 146 -9.49 -22.73 -0.54
N GLY A 147 -9.86 -23.63 0.39
CA GLY A 147 -10.42 -24.95 0.08
C GLY A 147 -9.39 -26.08 -0.09
N MET A 148 -8.09 -25.82 0.11
CA MET A 148 -7.11 -26.91 0.17
C MET A 148 -7.38 -27.86 1.35
N ASP A 149 -7.13 -29.15 1.13
CA ASP A 149 -7.24 -30.16 2.19
C ASP A 149 -6.19 -29.90 3.28
N LEU A 150 -6.66 -29.82 4.51
CA LEU A 150 -5.81 -29.57 5.69
C LEU A 150 -4.73 -30.66 5.88
N LYS A 151 -4.99 -31.88 5.44
CA LYS A 151 -3.99 -32.97 5.49
C LYS A 151 -2.82 -32.67 4.54
N LEU A 152 -3.11 -32.22 3.33
CA LEU A 152 -2.07 -31.83 2.36
C LEU A 152 -1.26 -30.63 2.88
N VAL A 153 -1.93 -29.65 3.45
CA VAL A 153 -1.27 -28.47 4.05
C VAL A 153 -0.36 -28.90 5.21
N SER A 154 -0.82 -29.79 6.07
CA SER A 154 -0.01 -30.33 7.19
C SER A 154 1.23 -31.08 6.70
N MET A 155 1.08 -31.94 5.69
CA MET A 155 2.21 -32.65 5.09
C MET A 155 3.27 -31.71 4.50
N GLN A 156 2.85 -30.66 3.80
CA GLN A 156 3.77 -29.67 3.26
C GLN A 156 4.45 -28.83 4.36
N ALA A 157 3.72 -28.50 5.42
CA ALA A 157 4.27 -27.79 6.58
C ALA A 157 5.36 -28.62 7.28
N GLU A 158 5.15 -29.94 7.43
CA GLU A 158 6.16 -30.87 7.98
C GLU A 158 7.43 -30.93 7.13
N GLN A 159 7.31 -30.87 5.80
CA GLN A 159 8.47 -30.84 4.90
C GLN A 159 9.29 -29.54 5.03
N ILE A 160 8.66 -28.43 5.41
CA ILE A 160 9.37 -27.19 5.74
C ILE A 160 10.07 -27.33 7.10
N GLY A 161 9.38 -27.91 8.07
CA GLY A 161 9.80 -28.05 9.47
C GLY A 161 9.31 -26.87 10.34
N TYR A 162 9.29 -27.10 11.66
CA TYR A 162 8.91 -26.11 12.66
C TYR A 162 10.14 -25.53 13.35
N PRO A 163 10.13 -24.26 13.79
CA PRO A 163 9.04 -23.28 13.65
C PRO A 163 8.90 -22.76 12.23
N LEU A 164 7.67 -22.47 11.79
CA LEU A 164 7.39 -21.81 10.51
C LEU A 164 6.46 -20.62 10.69
N PHE A 165 6.33 -19.82 9.63
CA PHE A 165 5.47 -18.63 9.62
C PHE A 165 4.36 -18.79 8.58
N VAL A 166 3.12 -18.55 9.00
CA VAL A 166 1.96 -18.36 8.12
C VAL A 166 1.81 -16.87 7.87
N LYS A 167 1.71 -16.48 6.59
CA LYS A 167 1.68 -15.06 6.17
C LYS A 167 0.66 -14.86 5.07
N PRO A 168 -0.09 -13.75 5.04
CA PRO A 168 -0.83 -13.32 3.86
C PRO A 168 0.14 -13.07 2.69
N ILE A 169 -0.24 -13.45 1.47
CA ILE A 169 0.61 -13.27 0.28
C ILE A 169 0.82 -11.79 0.00
N GLY A 170 -0.27 -11.00 -0.02
CA GLY A 170 -0.28 -9.60 -0.45
C GLY A 170 -0.50 -8.58 0.68
N ALA A 171 0.05 -8.80 1.87
CA ALA A 171 0.02 -7.83 2.96
C ALA A 171 1.43 -7.39 3.34
N GLY A 172 1.59 -6.10 3.69
CA GLY A 172 2.82 -5.51 4.19
C GLY A 172 2.88 -5.44 5.72
N SER A 173 3.86 -4.71 6.26
CA SER A 173 3.99 -4.30 7.67
C SER A 173 3.79 -5.42 8.71
N SER A 174 4.13 -6.67 8.35
CA SER A 174 3.93 -7.87 9.20
C SER A 174 2.47 -8.14 9.60
N TYR A 175 1.51 -7.52 8.94
CA TYR A 175 0.09 -7.72 9.22
C TYR A 175 -0.33 -9.17 8.91
N GLY A 176 -1.04 -9.80 9.85
CA GLY A 176 -1.56 -11.17 9.71
C GLY A 176 -0.48 -12.26 9.70
N ILE A 177 0.75 -11.99 10.17
CA ILE A 177 1.81 -12.99 10.28
C ILE A 177 1.64 -13.76 11.60
N THR A 178 1.62 -15.08 11.50
CA THR A 178 1.56 -15.98 12.66
C THR A 178 2.75 -16.92 12.65
N LYS A 179 3.56 -16.93 13.73
CA LYS A 179 4.58 -17.95 13.98
C LYS A 179 3.92 -19.16 14.62
N ILE A 180 4.15 -20.34 14.05
CA ILE A 180 3.70 -21.62 14.61
C ILE A 180 4.92 -22.50 14.92
N THR A 181 4.92 -23.11 16.07
CA THR A 181 6.03 -23.93 16.58
C THR A 181 5.75 -25.42 16.50
N GLU A 182 4.49 -25.80 16.27
CA GLU A 182 4.04 -27.18 16.17
C GLU A 182 2.81 -27.31 15.26
N GLN A 183 2.57 -28.50 14.74
CA GLN A 183 1.51 -28.80 13.77
C GLN A 183 0.10 -28.48 14.30
N THR A 184 -0.15 -28.67 15.59
CA THR A 184 -1.46 -28.44 16.23
C THR A 184 -1.96 -27.01 16.10
N GLN A 185 -1.05 -26.04 15.93
CA GLN A 185 -1.37 -24.61 15.78
C GLN A 185 -1.78 -24.23 14.35
N LEU A 186 -1.48 -25.08 13.36
CA LEU A 186 -1.70 -24.78 11.94
C LEU A 186 -3.17 -24.48 11.60
N PRO A 187 -4.17 -25.27 12.02
CA PRO A 187 -5.58 -24.98 11.66
C PRO A 187 -6.10 -23.65 12.19
N ALA A 188 -5.63 -23.22 13.36
CA ALA A 188 -6.02 -21.92 13.94
C ALA A 188 -5.41 -20.75 13.17
N SER A 189 -4.17 -20.89 12.70
CA SER A 189 -3.47 -19.83 11.96
C SER A 189 -4.02 -19.58 10.53
N LEU A 190 -4.82 -20.52 10.00
CA LEU A 190 -5.43 -20.42 8.67
C LEU A 190 -6.84 -19.82 8.69
N LYS A 191 -7.39 -19.48 9.86
CA LYS A 191 -8.73 -18.93 10.04
C LYS A 191 -8.77 -17.39 10.03
N LEU A 192 -7.66 -16.75 9.72
CA LEU A 192 -7.53 -15.29 9.65
C LEU A 192 -8.06 -14.72 8.31
#